data_60acb20ba893ca1cc687e335396bb51b
#
_entry.id   60acb20ba893ca1cc687e335396bb51b
#
_cell.length_a   1.000
_cell.length_b   1.000
_cell.length_c   1.000
_cell.angle_alpha   90.00
_cell.angle_beta   90.00
_cell.angle_gamma   90.00
#
_symmetry.space_group_name_H-M   'P 1'
#
loop_
_entity.id
_entity.type
_entity.pdbx_description
1 polymer ?
#
loop_
_entity_poly.entity_id
_entity_poly.type
_entity_poly.pdbx_seq_one_letter_code
_entity_poly.pdbx_strand_id
1 'polypeptide(L)'
;MKSKGKILLVDDDLDFLEMHRAILMNHGYEVLTATNSQEGTERVRAEMPDLIILDLMMEKHDAGFSFSRSLKTDPLFKKIPILMVTSVAEATGFRFSLQDDGYWMKTDDFLDKPVKPEVLLERVEKLLGQKKD
;
A
#
# COMPACT_ATOMS: atom_id res chain seq x y z
N MET A 1 12.39 -20.34 -8.39
CA MET A 1 12.39 -20.09 -6.95
C MET A 1 11.10 -19.40 -6.53
N LYS A 2 10.63 -19.75 -5.36
CA LYS A 2 9.42 -19.11 -4.83
C LYS A 2 9.73 -17.68 -4.41
N SER A 3 8.83 -16.77 -4.68
CA SER A 3 8.96 -15.40 -4.21
C SER A 3 8.65 -15.34 -2.72
N LYS A 4 9.15 -14.29 -2.06
CA LYS A 4 8.87 -14.06 -0.64
C LYS A 4 7.44 -13.58 -0.43
N GLY A 5 6.76 -13.16 -1.48
CA GLY A 5 5.40 -12.67 -1.43
C GLY A 5 5.10 -11.83 -2.65
N LYS A 6 3.81 -11.62 -2.88
CA LYS A 6 3.33 -10.81 -4.01
C LYS A 6 2.87 -9.47 -3.49
N ILE A 7 3.45 -8.38 -3.99
CA ILE A 7 3.17 -7.02 -3.52
C ILE A 7 2.59 -6.21 -4.65
N LEU A 8 1.51 -5.48 -4.36
CA LEU A 8 0.92 -4.54 -5.30
C LEU A 8 1.27 -3.12 -4.86
N LEU A 9 1.91 -2.36 -5.77
CA LEU A 9 2.21 -0.94 -5.56
C LEU A 9 1.17 -0.11 -6.31
N VAL A 10 0.47 0.77 -5.60
CA VAL A 10 -0.54 1.65 -6.21
C VAL A 10 -0.17 3.10 -5.96
N ASP A 11 0.24 3.80 -7.00
CA ASP A 11 0.70 5.18 -6.91
C ASP A 11 0.66 5.78 -8.32
N ASP A 12 0.26 7.03 -8.46
CA ASP A 12 0.25 7.67 -9.78
C ASP A 12 1.61 8.25 -10.17
N ASP A 13 2.60 8.18 -9.29
CA ASP A 13 3.97 8.61 -9.56
C ASP A 13 4.76 7.45 -10.16
N LEU A 14 5.00 7.51 -11.45
CA LEU A 14 5.67 6.43 -12.17
C LEU A 14 7.11 6.21 -11.69
N ASP A 15 7.80 7.27 -11.31
CA ASP A 15 9.16 7.14 -10.78
C ASP A 15 9.17 6.40 -9.46
N PHE A 16 8.21 6.68 -8.59
CA PHE A 16 8.06 5.98 -7.33
C PHE A 16 7.81 4.49 -7.58
N LEU A 17 6.90 4.18 -8.50
CA LEU A 17 6.58 2.78 -8.82
C LEU A 17 7.81 2.03 -9.33
N GLU A 18 8.54 2.62 -10.28
CA GLU A 18 9.70 1.97 -10.88
C GLU A 18 10.81 1.74 -9.85
N MET A 19 11.12 2.76 -9.06
CA MET A 19 12.17 2.67 -8.07
C MET A 19 11.87 1.60 -7.02
N HIS A 20 10.67 1.63 -6.48
CA HIS A 20 10.32 0.72 -5.38
C HIS A 20 10.04 -0.69 -5.89
N ARG A 21 9.56 -0.82 -7.12
CA ARG A 21 9.43 -2.11 -7.75
C ARG A 21 10.79 -2.79 -7.86
N ALA A 22 11.81 -2.06 -8.33
CA ALA A 22 13.16 -2.60 -8.46
C ALA A 22 13.74 -3.03 -7.10
N ILE A 23 13.56 -2.19 -6.09
CA ILE A 23 14.05 -2.50 -4.74
C ILE A 23 13.42 -3.79 -4.21
N LEU A 24 12.11 -3.92 -4.33
CA LEU A 24 11.41 -5.08 -3.81
C LEU A 24 11.73 -6.33 -4.60
N MET A 25 11.81 -6.23 -5.91
CA MET A 25 12.17 -7.38 -6.75
C MET A 25 13.58 -7.88 -6.44
N ASN A 26 14.50 -6.97 -6.18
CA ASN A 26 15.88 -7.35 -5.82
C ASN A 26 15.94 -8.11 -4.49
N HIS A 27 14.91 -7.97 -3.67
CA HIS A 27 14.86 -8.66 -2.39
C HIS A 27 13.96 -9.90 -2.42
N GLY A 28 13.58 -10.34 -3.60
CA GLY A 28 12.90 -11.62 -3.76
C GLY A 28 11.37 -11.55 -3.78
N TYR A 29 10.78 -10.36 -3.88
CA TYR A 29 9.32 -10.23 -3.95
C TYR A 29 8.85 -10.19 -5.40
N GLU A 30 7.65 -10.68 -5.63
CA GLU A 30 6.96 -10.47 -6.89
C GLU A 30 6.18 -9.17 -6.78
N VAL A 31 6.28 -8.28 -7.77
CA VAL A 31 5.71 -6.93 -7.66
C VAL A 31 4.79 -6.62 -8.84
N LEU A 32 3.60 -6.16 -8.52
CA LEU A 32 2.62 -5.65 -9.48
C LEU A 32 2.47 -4.16 -9.25
N THR A 33 2.11 -3.42 -10.29
CA THR A 33 1.92 -1.97 -10.16
C THR A 33 0.57 -1.55 -10.71
N ALA A 34 0.05 -0.45 -10.17
CA ALA A 34 -1.16 0.19 -10.67
C ALA A 34 -1.02 1.69 -10.49
N THR A 35 -1.57 2.47 -11.40
CA THR A 35 -1.41 3.93 -11.38
C THR A 35 -2.64 4.65 -10.87
N ASN A 36 -3.72 3.95 -10.60
CA ASN A 36 -4.94 4.53 -10.06
C ASN A 36 -5.74 3.47 -9.32
N SER A 37 -6.79 3.89 -8.64
CA SER A 37 -7.57 2.99 -7.80
C SER A 37 -8.34 1.95 -8.61
N GLN A 38 -8.82 2.28 -9.79
CA GLN A 38 -9.53 1.32 -10.62
C GLN A 38 -8.60 0.20 -11.07
N GLU A 39 -7.43 0.54 -11.55
CA GLU A 39 -6.42 -0.42 -11.96
C GLU A 39 -5.99 -1.26 -10.76
N GLY A 40 -5.83 -0.62 -9.60
CA GLY A 40 -5.49 -1.32 -8.37
C GLY A 40 -6.54 -2.35 -7.98
N THR A 41 -7.82 -2.00 -8.09
CA THR A 41 -8.91 -2.92 -7.79
C THR A 41 -8.87 -4.14 -8.69
N GLU A 42 -8.64 -3.90 -9.99
CA GLU A 42 -8.54 -5.00 -10.95
C GLU A 42 -7.38 -5.93 -10.62
N ARG A 43 -6.24 -5.36 -10.24
CA ARG A 43 -5.07 -6.16 -9.85
C ARG A 43 -5.33 -6.99 -8.61
N VAL A 44 -5.99 -6.41 -7.62
CA VAL A 44 -6.30 -7.13 -6.39
C VAL A 44 -7.17 -8.33 -6.69
N ARG A 45 -8.21 -8.15 -7.49
CA ARG A 45 -9.13 -9.24 -7.82
C ARG A 45 -8.46 -10.34 -8.64
N ALA A 46 -7.61 -9.95 -9.58
CA ALA A 46 -6.98 -10.91 -10.48
C ALA A 46 -5.83 -11.66 -9.81
N GLU A 47 -5.07 -10.98 -8.97
CA GLU A 47 -3.80 -11.51 -8.47
C GLU A 47 -3.78 -11.84 -6.99
N MET A 48 -4.72 -11.34 -6.20
CA MET A 48 -4.77 -11.56 -4.75
C MET A 48 -3.41 -11.37 -4.08
N PRO A 49 -2.89 -10.13 -4.08
CA PRO A 49 -1.56 -9.89 -3.53
C PRO A 49 -1.51 -10.16 -2.02
N ASP A 50 -0.31 -10.37 -1.51
CA ASP A 50 -0.08 -10.60 -0.10
C ASP A 50 0.05 -9.30 0.69
N LEU A 51 0.34 -8.20 0.00
CA LEU A 51 0.50 -6.88 0.61
C LEU A 51 0.21 -5.82 -0.44
N ILE A 52 -0.43 -4.73 -0.03
CA ILE A 52 -0.67 -3.59 -0.90
C ILE A 52 0.06 -2.38 -0.32
N ILE A 53 0.88 -1.72 -1.15
CA ILE A 53 1.53 -0.45 -0.79
C ILE A 53 0.82 0.62 -1.60
N LEU A 54 0.21 1.57 -0.91
CA LEU A 54 -0.79 2.46 -1.50
C LEU A 54 -0.51 3.92 -1.15
N ASP A 55 -0.50 4.79 -2.15
CA ASP A 55 -0.42 6.22 -1.92
C ASP A 55 -1.82 6.74 -1.57
N LEU A 56 -1.89 7.52 -0.49
CA LEU A 56 -3.15 8.12 -0.04
C LEU A 56 -3.68 9.13 -1.05
N MET A 57 -2.78 9.92 -1.64
CA MET A 57 -3.13 11.04 -2.51
C MET A 57 -2.78 10.72 -3.95
N MET A 58 -3.64 9.96 -4.62
CA MET A 58 -3.42 9.60 -6.03
C MET A 58 -4.12 10.58 -6.97
N GLU A 59 -4.90 10.07 -7.91
CA GLU A 59 -5.56 10.91 -8.92
C GLU A 59 -6.55 11.91 -8.32
N LYS A 60 -7.02 11.65 -7.10
CA LYS A 60 -7.89 12.54 -6.35
C LYS A 60 -7.41 12.58 -4.91
N HIS A 61 -7.78 13.62 -4.19
CA HIS A 61 -7.35 13.80 -2.80
C HIS A 61 -7.65 12.60 -1.91
N ASP A 62 -8.74 11.92 -2.15
CA ASP A 62 -9.17 10.83 -1.28
C ASP A 62 -9.17 9.46 -1.96
N ALA A 63 -8.55 9.34 -3.13
CA ALA A 63 -8.59 8.09 -3.88
C ALA A 63 -7.96 6.93 -3.11
N GLY A 64 -6.78 7.16 -2.52
CA GLY A 64 -6.12 6.12 -1.75
C GLY A 64 -6.90 5.74 -0.51
N PHE A 65 -7.48 6.71 0.16
CA PHE A 65 -8.31 6.47 1.33
C PHE A 65 -9.55 5.64 0.95
N SER A 66 -10.26 6.03 -0.09
CA SER A 66 -11.46 5.31 -0.54
C SER A 66 -11.13 3.88 -0.95
N PHE A 67 -10.02 3.70 -1.64
CA PHE A 67 -9.57 2.39 -2.09
C PHE A 67 -9.26 1.48 -0.89
N SER A 68 -8.51 2.00 0.07
CA SER A 68 -8.17 1.25 1.28
C SER A 68 -9.43 0.84 2.04
N ARG A 69 -10.36 1.76 2.21
CA ARG A 69 -11.61 1.49 2.90
C ARG A 69 -12.42 0.42 2.18
N SER A 70 -12.51 0.51 0.86
CA SER A 70 -13.21 -0.46 0.06
C SER A 70 -12.66 -1.87 0.25
N LEU A 71 -11.33 -2.01 0.25
CA LEU A 71 -10.69 -3.30 0.45
C LEU A 71 -10.92 -3.85 1.85
N LYS A 72 -10.80 -3.00 2.86
CA LYS A 72 -10.91 -3.45 4.25
C LYS A 72 -12.34 -3.78 4.66
N THR A 73 -13.32 -3.34 3.89
CA THR A 73 -14.71 -3.70 4.15
C THR A 73 -15.18 -4.88 3.30
N ASP A 74 -14.36 -5.35 2.36
CA ASP A 74 -14.70 -6.48 1.50
C ASP A 74 -14.27 -7.78 2.17
N PRO A 75 -15.19 -8.74 2.39
CA PRO A 75 -14.82 -10.00 3.05
C PRO A 75 -13.70 -10.77 2.35
N LEU A 76 -13.56 -10.61 1.04
CA LEU A 76 -12.51 -11.31 0.27
C LEU A 76 -11.14 -10.70 0.48
N PHE A 77 -11.06 -9.38 0.71
CA PHE A 77 -9.79 -8.66 0.69
C PHE A 77 -9.40 -8.04 2.02
N LYS A 78 -10.28 -8.06 3.01
CA LYS A 78 -10.04 -7.35 4.27
C LYS A 78 -8.80 -7.82 5.03
N LYS A 79 -8.34 -9.02 4.77
CA LYS A 79 -7.17 -9.58 5.44
C LYS A 79 -5.85 -9.20 4.80
N ILE A 80 -5.88 -8.63 3.60
CA ILE A 80 -4.65 -8.21 2.93
C ILE A 80 -4.12 -6.98 3.64
N PRO A 81 -2.89 -7.01 4.17
CA PRO A 81 -2.34 -5.82 4.84
C PRO A 81 -2.09 -4.69 3.85
N ILE A 82 -2.32 -3.48 4.30
CA ILE A 82 -2.12 -2.28 3.48
C ILE A 82 -1.12 -1.37 4.17
N LEU A 83 -0.04 -1.04 3.46
CA LEU A 83 0.93 -0.06 3.90
C LEU A 83 0.66 1.24 3.15
N MET A 84 0.24 2.26 3.87
CA MET A 84 -0.06 3.56 3.29
C MET A 84 1.22 4.37 3.21
N VAL A 85 1.52 4.93 2.03
CA VAL A 85 2.71 5.76 1.82
C VAL A 85 2.26 7.06 1.16
N THR A 86 2.58 8.20 1.78
CA THR A 86 2.16 9.48 1.24
C THR A 86 3.10 10.60 1.68
N SER A 87 2.97 11.77 1.06
CA SER A 87 3.79 12.93 1.40
C SER A 87 3.34 13.54 2.72
N VAL A 88 4.30 13.89 3.59
CA VAL A 88 4.00 14.53 4.88
C VAL A 88 3.17 15.78 4.70
N ALA A 89 3.53 16.63 3.72
CA ALA A 89 2.81 17.88 3.50
C ALA A 89 1.34 17.64 3.14
N GLU A 90 1.07 16.56 2.41
CA GLU A 90 -0.30 16.23 2.01
C GLU A 90 -1.05 15.50 3.11
N ALA A 91 -0.35 14.75 3.93
CA ALA A 91 -0.96 13.89 4.92
C ALA A 91 -1.32 14.57 6.22
N THR A 92 -0.76 15.76 6.50
CA THR A 92 -0.90 16.41 7.81
C THR A 92 -2.35 16.54 8.26
N GLY A 93 -3.21 17.07 7.40
CA GLY A 93 -4.62 17.22 7.73
C GLY A 93 -5.33 15.91 7.95
N PHE A 94 -4.97 14.92 7.14
CA PHE A 94 -5.58 13.59 7.24
C PHE A 94 -5.18 12.89 8.54
N ARG A 95 -3.95 13.08 8.99
CA ARG A 95 -3.50 12.47 10.24
C ARG A 95 -4.33 12.93 11.43
N PHE A 96 -4.63 14.23 11.48
CA PHE A 96 -5.47 14.75 12.56
C PHE A 96 -6.84 14.10 12.54
N SER A 97 -7.44 14.01 11.37
CA SER A 97 -8.74 13.37 11.24
C SER A 97 -8.70 11.90 11.64
N LEU A 98 -7.64 11.21 11.26
CA LEU A 98 -7.47 9.80 11.60
C LEU A 98 -7.36 9.58 13.09
N GLN A 99 -6.67 10.47 13.78
CA GLN A 99 -6.53 10.38 15.23
C GLN A 99 -7.85 10.62 15.94
N ASP A 100 -8.64 11.56 15.42
CA ASP A 100 -9.94 11.88 16.00
C ASP A 100 -10.95 10.79 15.77
N ASP A 101 -11.00 10.27 14.54
CA ASP A 101 -11.99 9.27 14.13
C ASP A 101 -11.40 7.88 13.98
N GLY A 102 -10.24 7.66 14.43
CA GLY A 102 -9.38 6.48 14.45
C GLY A 102 -9.68 5.28 13.58
N TYR A 103 -10.92 5.05 13.26
CA TYR A 103 -11.34 3.84 12.55
C TYR A 103 -11.65 4.04 11.06
N TRP A 104 -11.75 5.28 10.59
CA TRP A 104 -12.20 5.49 9.22
C TRP A 104 -11.11 5.25 8.18
N MET A 105 -9.85 5.34 8.57
CA MET A 105 -8.75 4.95 7.69
C MET A 105 -8.40 3.50 7.97
N LYS A 106 -8.70 2.64 7.01
CA LYS A 106 -8.41 1.22 7.14
C LYS A 106 -7.05 0.90 6.51
N THR A 107 -6.02 0.99 7.34
CA THR A 107 -4.66 0.67 6.92
C THR A 107 -3.93 -0.01 8.08
N ASP A 108 -2.94 -0.82 7.75
CA ASP A 108 -2.20 -1.59 8.74
C ASP A 108 -0.92 -0.89 9.17
N ASP A 109 -0.42 0.04 8.36
CA ASP A 109 0.75 0.82 8.70
C ASP A 109 0.80 2.05 7.81
N PHE A 110 1.69 2.98 8.12
CA PHE A 110 1.75 4.27 7.47
C PHE A 110 3.19 4.76 7.41
N LEU A 111 3.65 5.20 6.23
CA LEU A 111 4.98 5.78 6.06
C LEU A 111 4.87 7.12 5.32
N ASP A 112 5.73 8.07 5.69
CA ASP A 112 5.83 9.35 5.02
C ASP A 112 6.85 9.29 3.89
N LYS A 113 6.55 9.94 2.77
CA LYS A 113 7.52 10.14 1.68
C LYS A 113 8.48 11.25 2.06
N PRO A 114 9.74 11.19 1.65
CA PRO A 114 10.37 10.10 0.90
C PRO A 114 10.66 8.90 1.79
N VAL A 115 10.47 7.71 1.24
CA VAL A 115 10.65 6.47 2.00
C VAL A 115 12.05 5.93 1.75
N LYS A 116 12.77 5.64 2.84
CA LYS A 116 14.08 5.02 2.73
C LYS A 116 13.91 3.54 2.41
N PRO A 117 14.72 2.99 1.49
CA PRO A 117 14.58 1.58 1.11
C PRO A 117 14.63 0.61 2.29
N GLU A 118 15.52 0.83 3.24
CA GLU A 118 15.64 -0.06 4.40
C GLU A 118 14.41 -0.01 5.29
N VAL A 119 13.77 1.15 5.40
CA VAL A 119 12.54 1.29 6.18
C VAL A 119 11.39 0.59 5.48
N LEU A 120 11.29 0.77 4.17
CA LEU A 120 10.26 0.10 3.39
C LEU A 120 10.35 -1.42 3.51
N LEU A 121 11.56 -1.95 3.36
CA LEU A 121 11.79 -3.39 3.43
C LEU A 121 11.45 -3.95 4.81
N GLU A 122 11.80 -3.22 5.86
CA GLU A 122 11.48 -3.62 7.22
C GLU A 122 9.98 -3.73 7.45
N ARG A 123 9.22 -2.71 6.99
CA ARG A 123 7.78 -2.71 7.17
C ARG A 123 7.11 -3.79 6.32
N VAL A 124 7.62 -4.02 5.12
CA VAL A 124 7.11 -5.08 4.26
C VAL A 124 7.28 -6.43 4.94
N GLU A 125 8.47 -6.72 5.46
CA GLU A 125 8.73 -7.98 6.16
C GLU A 125 7.83 -8.14 7.39
N LYS A 126 7.66 -7.07 8.14
CA LYS A 126 6.81 -7.08 9.32
C LYS A 126 5.37 -7.41 8.98
N LEU A 127 4.82 -6.74 7.97
CA LEU A 127 3.42 -6.94 7.61
C LEU A 127 3.18 -8.32 7.00
N LEU A 128 4.10 -8.81 6.19
CA LEU A 128 3.99 -10.15 5.62
C LEU A 128 4.15 -11.23 6.70
N GLY A 129 5.00 -10.98 7.69
CA GLY A 129 5.15 -11.89 8.81
C GLY A 129 3.88 -12.02 9.63
N GLN A 130 3.18 -10.93 9.87
CA GLN A 130 1.92 -10.95 10.59
C GLN A 130 0.86 -11.76 9.84
N LYS A 131 0.89 -11.72 8.52
CA LYS A 131 -0.09 -12.43 7.70
C LYS A 131 0.04 -13.94 7.83
N LYS A 132 1.22 -14.45 8.14
CA LYS A 132 1.46 -15.88 8.24
C LYS A 132 0.72 -16.54 9.41
N ASP A 133 0.39 -15.75 10.38
CA ASP A 133 -0.34 -16.25 11.54
C ASP A 133 -1.83 -16.26 11.26
#